data_c45424a892aedb4fae50d467a23f4524
#
_entry.id   c45424a892aedb4fae50d467a23f4524
#
_cell.length_a   1.000
_cell.length_b   1.000
_cell.length_c   1.000
_cell.angle_alpha   90.00
_cell.angle_beta   90.00
_cell.angle_gamma   90.00
#
_symmetry.space_group_name_H-M   'P 1'
#
loop_
_entity.id
_entity.type
_entity.pdbx_description
1 polymer ?
#
loop_
_entity_poly.entity_id
_entity_poly.type
_entity_poly.pdbx_seq_one_letter_code
_entity_poly.pdbx_strand_id
1 'polypeptide(L)'
;MKVPSSIFKAYDIRGIVETELTPEIVKLIGRAVGSESIKKGERGVVVGRDGRLSGPELSEALISGLIESGCHVVNIGMVPSPVVYFATHTKAASSGVMITGSHNPTEYNGLKIMIAGETLSAERIQDLYSRILESDFSNGHGTSTSINIDQDYIDTIKSDIKLEKELKVVIDCGNGVAGSIAPKLFEALGVKVSKLFCLVDGRFPNHHPDPSKPENLEDLIQEVIETDADLGLAFDGDGDRLGVVDNNGRIIWADHQMMLYAMDVLSRNKGAKVIYDVKCTSLLPKLISENGGNPILSRTGHSFIKKKLKETNAELAGEMSGHIFFKERWYGFDDALYTGARLLEIVSKSDKTCSEIFDELPVNLSTPEININFEKHGQQYEAMESLSNNIDFPDASVNTIDGFRVDFDDCWGLVRPSNTTPCLVLRFEGNSETELNKIQERFKKWLEASGIPAKNL
;
A
#
# COMPACT_ATOMS: atom_id res chain seq x y z
N MET A 1 31.62 5.45 9.58
CA MET A 1 30.79 4.57 8.72
C MET A 1 30.04 5.47 7.75
N LYS A 2 29.99 5.10 6.46
CA LYS A 2 29.26 5.88 5.45
C LYS A 2 27.85 5.31 5.31
N VAL A 3 26.84 6.12 5.61
CA VAL A 3 25.43 5.73 5.44
C VAL A 3 25.00 6.08 4.00
N PRO A 4 24.49 5.12 3.21
CA PRO A 4 24.04 5.38 1.84
C PRO A 4 22.81 6.29 1.84
N SER A 5 22.86 7.42 1.09
CA SER A 5 21.67 8.26 0.90
C SER A 5 20.58 7.57 0.09
N SER A 6 20.97 6.61 -0.74
CA SER A 6 20.08 5.85 -1.64
C SER A 6 18.99 5.06 -0.93
N ILE A 7 19.17 4.69 0.35
CA ILE A 7 18.18 3.95 1.12
C ILE A 7 17.02 4.82 1.63
N PHE A 8 17.21 6.15 1.74
CA PHE A 8 16.19 7.10 2.19
C PHE A 8 15.30 7.50 1.01
N LYS A 9 14.26 6.69 0.76
CA LYS A 9 13.34 6.86 -0.38
C LYS A 9 12.26 7.91 -0.10
N ALA A 10 11.33 8.07 -1.05
CA ALA A 10 10.28 9.09 -0.95
C ALA A 10 9.25 8.82 0.17
N TYR A 11 9.01 7.57 0.59
CA TYR A 11 8.00 7.23 1.60
C TYR A 11 8.43 6.21 2.65
N ASP A 12 9.61 5.66 2.53
CA ASP A 12 10.18 4.69 3.48
C ASP A 12 11.72 4.72 3.41
N ILE A 13 12.35 3.95 4.29
CA ILE A 13 13.77 3.60 4.16
C ILE A 13 13.81 2.17 3.61
N ARG A 14 14.60 1.94 2.55
CA ARG A 14 14.69 0.63 1.91
C ARG A 14 16.06 0.40 1.29
N GLY A 15 16.64 -0.78 1.54
CA GLY A 15 17.95 -1.13 1.00
C GLY A 15 18.22 -2.63 1.03
N ILE A 16 19.30 -3.04 0.37
CA ILE A 16 19.79 -4.41 0.40
C ILE A 16 20.45 -4.66 1.75
N VAL A 17 19.99 -5.71 2.42
CA VAL A 17 20.57 -6.17 3.68
C VAL A 17 22.04 -6.56 3.46
N GLU A 18 22.88 -6.43 4.49
CA GLU A 18 24.33 -6.68 4.48
C GLU A 18 25.18 -5.60 3.77
N THR A 19 24.68 -4.95 2.74
CA THR A 19 25.47 -3.97 1.97
C THR A 19 25.04 -2.53 2.17
N GLU A 20 23.72 -2.27 2.33
CA GLU A 20 23.14 -0.93 2.43
C GLU A 20 22.39 -0.73 3.75
N LEU A 21 21.65 -1.73 4.21
CA LEU A 21 20.82 -1.67 5.42
C LEU A 21 21.38 -2.64 6.48
N THR A 22 22.60 -2.33 6.99
CA THR A 22 23.24 -3.16 8.04
C THR A 22 22.66 -2.87 9.42
N PRO A 23 22.83 -3.78 10.41
CA PRO A 23 22.40 -3.54 11.78
C PRO A 23 22.94 -2.23 12.37
N GLU A 24 24.19 -1.87 12.07
CA GLU A 24 24.80 -0.63 12.57
C GLU A 24 24.10 0.61 11.97
N ILE A 25 23.75 0.56 10.70
CA ILE A 25 22.98 1.64 10.03
C ILE A 25 21.57 1.72 10.61
N VAL A 26 20.89 0.58 10.81
CA VAL A 26 19.57 0.54 11.41
C VAL A 26 19.58 1.06 12.84
N LYS A 27 20.62 0.79 13.62
CA LYS A 27 20.81 1.40 14.95
C LYS A 27 20.91 2.92 14.89
N LEU A 28 21.66 3.49 13.91
CA LEU A 28 21.72 4.95 13.71
C LEU A 28 20.35 5.51 13.31
N ILE A 29 19.60 4.80 12.46
CA ILE A 29 18.24 5.18 12.10
C ILE A 29 17.36 5.16 13.36
N GLY A 30 17.49 4.14 14.22
CA GLY A 30 16.81 4.08 15.51
C GLY A 30 17.10 5.28 16.40
N ARG A 31 18.36 5.71 16.46
CA ARG A 31 18.75 6.93 17.17
C ARG A 31 18.15 8.20 16.58
N ALA A 32 18.10 8.30 15.24
CA ALA A 32 17.49 9.45 14.57
C ALA A 32 15.98 9.51 14.80
N VAL A 33 15.27 8.37 14.64
CA VAL A 33 13.83 8.25 14.91
C VAL A 33 13.53 8.57 16.37
N GLY A 34 14.29 7.99 17.30
CA GLY A 34 14.11 8.24 18.73
C GLY A 34 14.31 9.72 19.09
N SER A 35 15.34 10.35 18.54
CA SER A 35 15.63 11.78 18.75
C SER A 35 14.49 12.66 18.22
N GLU A 36 13.96 12.35 17.03
CA GLU A 36 12.83 13.10 16.46
C GLU A 36 11.54 12.88 17.27
N SER A 37 11.28 11.65 17.73
CA SER A 37 10.15 11.35 18.62
C SER A 37 10.23 12.16 19.92
N ILE A 38 11.37 12.17 20.59
CA ILE A 38 11.61 12.96 21.82
C ILE A 38 11.40 14.47 21.56
N LYS A 39 11.92 14.98 20.44
CA LYS A 39 11.73 16.37 20.03
C LYS A 39 10.24 16.75 19.85
N LYS A 40 9.43 15.78 19.42
CA LYS A 40 7.96 15.93 19.30
C LYS A 40 7.21 15.69 20.61
N GLY A 41 7.91 15.41 21.71
CA GLY A 41 7.30 15.13 23.02
C GLY A 41 6.87 13.68 23.22
N GLU A 42 7.18 12.79 22.27
CA GLU A 42 6.79 11.39 22.28
C GLU A 42 7.95 10.52 22.78
N ARG A 43 7.71 9.74 23.84
CA ARG A 43 8.70 8.79 24.37
C ARG A 43 8.38 7.33 24.05
N GLY A 44 7.11 7.02 23.80
CA GLY A 44 6.66 5.69 23.44
C GLY A 44 6.86 5.44 21.93
N VAL A 45 7.48 4.31 21.56
CA VAL A 45 7.63 3.90 20.16
C VAL A 45 7.27 2.43 20.04
N VAL A 46 6.27 2.11 19.20
CA VAL A 46 5.93 0.74 18.83
C VAL A 46 6.92 0.23 17.80
N VAL A 47 7.40 -1.00 17.94
CA VAL A 47 8.25 -1.67 16.94
C VAL A 47 7.65 -3.02 16.58
N GLY A 48 7.42 -3.24 15.29
CA GLY A 48 7.04 -4.51 14.70
C GLY A 48 7.91 -4.87 13.51
N ARG A 49 7.87 -6.12 13.09
CA ARG A 49 8.59 -6.60 11.90
C ARG A 49 7.79 -7.61 11.10
N ASP A 50 8.10 -7.76 9.82
CA ASP A 50 7.58 -8.83 8.98
C ASP A 50 8.31 -10.18 9.20
N GLY A 51 8.04 -11.15 8.32
CA GLY A 51 8.60 -12.50 8.37
C GLY A 51 10.00 -12.67 7.76
N ARG A 52 10.63 -11.60 7.26
CA ARG A 52 11.94 -11.68 6.61
C ARG A 52 13.04 -12.16 7.55
N LEU A 53 13.98 -12.97 7.02
CA LEU A 53 15.05 -13.59 7.81
C LEU A 53 15.95 -12.58 8.53
N SER A 54 16.17 -11.41 7.93
CA SER A 54 16.93 -10.29 8.51
C SER A 54 16.16 -9.52 9.59
N GLY A 55 14.83 -9.72 9.67
CA GLY A 55 13.95 -8.96 10.57
C GLY A 55 14.37 -8.96 12.04
N PRO A 56 14.69 -10.11 12.67
CA PRO A 56 15.09 -10.18 14.09
C PRO A 56 16.29 -9.29 14.40
N GLU A 57 17.40 -9.44 13.66
CA GLU A 57 18.65 -8.70 13.89
C GLU A 57 18.45 -7.19 13.67
N LEU A 58 17.77 -6.78 12.61
CA LEU A 58 17.48 -5.37 12.33
C LEU A 58 16.54 -4.76 13.40
N SER A 59 15.59 -5.57 13.92
CA SER A 59 14.70 -5.13 15.00
C SER A 59 15.47 -4.86 16.30
N GLU A 60 16.38 -5.75 16.69
CA GLU A 60 17.23 -5.56 17.86
C GLU A 60 18.11 -4.31 17.73
N ALA A 61 18.70 -4.09 16.57
CA ALA A 61 19.51 -2.91 16.29
C ALA A 61 18.70 -1.61 16.38
N LEU A 62 17.50 -1.57 15.76
CA LEU A 62 16.58 -0.45 15.83
C LEU A 62 16.19 -0.12 17.28
N ILE A 63 15.76 -1.15 18.03
CA ILE A 63 15.35 -1.01 19.44
C ILE A 63 16.51 -0.48 20.29
N SER A 64 17.74 -0.98 20.09
CA SER A 64 18.92 -0.45 20.76
C SER A 64 19.11 1.05 20.53
N GLY A 65 18.98 1.50 19.27
CA GLY A 65 19.10 2.91 18.92
C GLY A 65 18.01 3.80 19.55
N LEU A 66 16.77 3.32 19.57
CA LEU A 66 15.64 4.00 20.22
C LEU A 66 15.85 4.16 21.72
N ILE A 67 16.30 3.09 22.41
CA ILE A 67 16.59 3.08 23.84
C ILE A 67 17.71 4.06 24.19
N GLU A 68 18.77 4.10 23.40
CA GLU A 68 19.90 5.04 23.59
C GLU A 68 19.46 6.51 23.43
N SER A 69 18.42 6.78 22.65
CA SER A 69 17.83 8.11 22.54
C SER A 69 16.91 8.48 23.72
N GLY A 70 16.52 7.51 24.57
CA GLY A 70 15.63 7.71 25.71
C GLY A 70 14.18 7.33 25.46
N CYS A 71 13.88 6.58 24.38
CA CYS A 71 12.54 6.10 24.07
C CYS A 71 12.19 4.83 24.87
N HIS A 72 10.90 4.71 25.19
CA HIS A 72 10.30 3.48 25.72
C HIS A 72 9.70 2.67 24.57
N VAL A 73 10.30 1.55 24.25
CA VAL A 73 9.91 0.72 23.11
C VAL A 73 8.86 -0.31 23.53
N VAL A 74 7.78 -0.39 22.77
CA VAL A 74 6.78 -1.46 22.83
C VAL A 74 7.02 -2.39 21.63
N ASN A 75 7.74 -3.49 21.87
CA ASN A 75 8.02 -4.49 20.84
C ASN A 75 6.82 -5.44 20.71
N ILE A 76 6.16 -5.41 19.56
CA ILE A 76 5.00 -6.26 19.24
C ILE A 76 5.38 -7.49 18.39
N GLY A 77 6.67 -7.68 18.10
CA GLY A 77 7.18 -8.88 17.44
C GLY A 77 6.89 -8.94 15.94
N MET A 78 6.59 -10.15 15.46
CA MET A 78 6.33 -10.42 14.04
C MET A 78 4.84 -10.25 13.75
N VAL A 79 4.49 -9.18 13.04
CA VAL A 79 3.10 -8.78 12.74
C VAL A 79 3.00 -8.10 11.38
N PRO A 80 1.83 -8.06 10.73
CA PRO A 80 1.56 -7.21 9.57
C PRO A 80 1.74 -5.71 9.85
N SER A 81 2.08 -4.92 8.83
CA SER A 81 2.21 -3.46 8.91
C SER A 81 1.01 -2.76 9.54
N PRO A 82 -0.25 -3.07 9.17
CA PRO A 82 -1.43 -2.45 9.80
C PRO A 82 -1.52 -2.69 11.30
N VAL A 83 -0.98 -3.80 11.83
CA VAL A 83 -1.00 -4.06 13.27
C VAL A 83 -0.05 -3.12 14.03
N VAL A 84 1.06 -2.68 13.42
CA VAL A 84 1.91 -1.62 13.97
C VAL A 84 1.14 -0.31 14.03
N TYR A 85 0.45 0.07 12.95
CA TYR A 85 -0.39 1.28 12.94
C TYR A 85 -1.53 1.18 13.97
N PHE A 86 -2.21 0.04 14.05
CA PHE A 86 -3.25 -0.19 15.07
C PHE A 86 -2.68 -0.01 16.49
N ALA A 87 -1.51 -0.54 16.77
CA ALA A 87 -0.86 -0.40 18.07
C ALA A 87 -0.56 1.07 18.41
N THR A 88 -0.17 1.89 17.43
CA THR A 88 0.07 3.33 17.65
C THR A 88 -1.21 4.12 17.96
N HIS A 89 -2.37 3.62 17.58
CA HIS A 89 -3.66 4.25 17.88
C HIS A 89 -4.29 3.76 19.19
N THR A 90 -3.93 2.57 19.66
CA THR A 90 -4.60 1.90 20.80
C THR A 90 -3.72 1.75 22.05
N LYS A 91 -2.42 1.84 21.93
CA LYS A 91 -1.49 1.78 23.07
C LYS A 91 -0.87 3.17 23.26
N ALA A 92 -0.65 3.67 24.38
CA ALA A 92 -0.20 5.03 24.71
C ALA A 92 1.13 5.46 24.04
N ALA A 93 1.21 5.30 22.72
CA ALA A 93 2.35 5.62 21.86
C ALA A 93 1.83 6.00 20.48
N SER A 94 2.08 7.22 20.02
CA SER A 94 1.67 7.70 18.70
C SER A 94 2.82 7.61 17.66
N SER A 95 3.93 6.99 18.05
CA SER A 95 5.08 6.73 17.18
C SER A 95 5.27 5.23 17.01
N GLY A 96 5.66 4.80 15.81
CA GLY A 96 5.91 3.39 15.51
C GLY A 96 6.82 3.18 14.32
N VAL A 97 7.51 2.05 14.30
CA VAL A 97 8.36 1.62 13.18
C VAL A 97 8.03 0.18 12.83
N MET A 98 7.68 -0.03 11.57
CA MET A 98 7.58 -1.36 10.97
C MET A 98 8.84 -1.67 10.19
N ILE A 99 9.48 -2.80 10.51
CA ILE A 99 10.62 -3.32 9.77
C ILE A 99 10.10 -4.29 8.72
N THR A 100 10.18 -3.90 7.46
CA THR A 100 9.63 -4.67 6.34
C THR A 100 10.26 -4.31 5.02
N GLY A 101 10.41 -5.30 4.15
CA GLY A 101 10.69 -5.10 2.74
C GLY A 101 9.43 -5.13 1.88
N SER A 102 8.21 -5.29 2.48
CA SER A 102 6.93 -5.44 1.78
C SER A 102 7.03 -6.52 0.69
N HIS A 103 6.70 -6.18 -0.54
CA HIS A 103 6.80 -7.04 -1.72
C HIS A 103 8.16 -7.00 -2.45
N ASN A 104 9.22 -6.45 -1.84
CA ASN A 104 10.56 -6.49 -2.47
C ASN A 104 11.17 -7.90 -2.39
N PRO A 105 12.17 -8.21 -3.23
CA PRO A 105 12.94 -9.46 -3.15
C PRO A 105 13.52 -9.74 -1.76
N THR A 106 13.89 -10.98 -1.51
CA THR A 106 14.27 -11.49 -0.18
C THR A 106 15.48 -10.80 0.44
N GLU A 107 16.39 -10.31 -0.39
CA GLU A 107 17.61 -9.60 0.00
C GLU A 107 17.35 -8.16 0.49
N TYR A 108 16.14 -7.62 0.28
CA TYR A 108 15.76 -6.29 0.74
C TYR A 108 15.12 -6.33 2.11
N ASN A 109 15.29 -5.23 2.86
CA ASN A 109 14.46 -4.88 4.00
C ASN A 109 14.30 -3.36 4.07
N GLY A 110 13.52 -2.85 5.03
CA GLY A 110 13.26 -1.42 5.15
C GLY A 110 12.56 -1.04 6.44
N LEU A 111 12.19 0.23 6.53
CA LEU A 111 11.49 0.80 7.68
C LEU A 111 10.39 1.74 7.21
N LYS A 112 9.14 1.43 7.59
CA LYS A 112 8.00 2.35 7.51
C LYS A 112 7.89 3.04 8.87
N ILE A 113 7.93 4.37 8.90
CA ILE A 113 8.11 5.14 10.13
C ILE A 113 6.92 6.07 10.35
N MET A 114 6.36 6.04 11.54
CA MET A 114 5.37 7.00 12.04
C MET A 114 5.93 7.69 13.28
N ILE A 115 5.83 9.02 13.34
CA ILE A 115 6.22 9.84 14.50
C ILE A 115 5.07 10.79 14.85
N ALA A 116 4.63 10.76 16.10
CA ALA A 116 3.56 11.60 16.63
C ALA A 116 2.26 11.55 15.76
N GLY A 117 1.88 10.34 15.31
CA GLY A 117 0.69 10.12 14.48
C GLY A 117 0.82 10.57 13.02
N GLU A 118 2.05 10.81 12.54
CA GLU A 118 2.35 11.17 11.16
C GLU A 118 3.27 10.15 10.52
N THR A 119 2.87 9.54 9.41
CA THR A 119 3.75 8.69 8.59
C THR A 119 4.77 9.59 7.89
N LEU A 120 6.05 9.27 8.03
CA LEU A 120 7.11 10.06 7.42
C LEU A 120 7.16 9.85 5.90
N SER A 121 7.46 10.93 5.18
CA SER A 121 7.64 10.93 3.72
C SER A 121 8.53 12.09 3.28
N ALA A 122 9.07 11.97 2.08
CA ALA A 122 9.83 13.02 1.39
C ALA A 122 10.88 13.70 2.31
N GLU A 123 10.77 15.00 2.51
CA GLU A 123 11.70 15.79 3.32
C GLU A 123 11.91 15.25 4.73
N ARG A 124 10.82 14.74 5.37
CA ARG A 124 10.90 14.20 6.73
C ARG A 124 11.79 12.95 6.83
N ILE A 125 11.89 12.15 5.77
CA ILE A 125 12.83 11.02 5.69
C ILE A 125 14.24 11.55 5.49
N GLN A 126 14.43 12.60 4.67
CA GLN A 126 15.73 13.25 4.47
C GLN A 126 16.23 13.96 5.76
N ASP A 127 15.33 14.50 6.58
CA ASP A 127 15.66 15.07 7.90
C ASP A 127 16.31 14.00 8.80
N LEU A 128 15.81 12.75 8.77
CA LEU A 128 16.46 11.65 9.52
C LEU A 128 17.87 11.37 9.00
N TYR A 129 18.07 11.39 7.69
CA TYR A 129 19.40 11.22 7.08
C TYR A 129 20.36 12.35 7.49
N SER A 130 19.93 13.59 7.41
CA SER A 130 20.71 14.77 7.84
C SER A 130 21.11 14.67 9.31
N ARG A 131 20.16 14.29 10.19
CA ARG A 131 20.41 14.06 11.62
C ARG A 131 21.48 12.99 11.86
N ILE A 132 21.49 11.92 11.06
CA ILE A 132 22.53 10.87 11.15
C ILE A 132 23.89 11.43 10.75
N LEU A 133 23.99 12.19 9.66
CA LEU A 133 25.24 12.77 9.18
C LEU A 133 25.84 13.76 10.19
N GLU A 134 24.99 14.56 10.82
CA GLU A 134 25.37 15.57 11.82
C GLU A 134 25.61 14.98 13.21
N SER A 135 25.27 13.68 13.40
CA SER A 135 25.28 13.02 14.71
C SER A 135 24.42 13.76 15.76
N ASP A 136 23.33 14.42 15.29
CA ASP A 136 22.38 15.16 16.13
C ASP A 136 21.43 14.20 16.82
N PHE A 137 21.90 13.53 17.86
CA PHE A 137 21.15 12.52 18.59
C PHE A 137 20.85 12.95 20.03
N SER A 138 19.61 12.72 20.45
CA SER A 138 19.27 12.72 21.87
C SER A 138 20.01 11.56 22.57
N ASN A 139 20.39 11.77 23.83
CA ASN A 139 20.97 10.77 24.67
C ASN A 139 20.06 10.56 25.89
N GLY A 140 19.75 9.30 26.19
CA GLY A 140 18.88 8.97 27.31
C GLY A 140 18.92 7.49 27.64
N HIS A 141 18.11 7.09 28.61
CA HIS A 141 17.96 5.70 29.03
C HIS A 141 16.48 5.32 28.88
N GLY A 142 16.16 4.65 27.78
CA GLY A 142 14.84 4.09 27.53
C GLY A 142 14.71 2.67 28.06
N THR A 143 13.59 2.06 27.80
CA THR A 143 13.29 0.66 28.13
C THR A 143 12.64 -0.04 26.94
N SER A 144 12.61 -1.36 26.94
CA SER A 144 11.83 -2.15 26.02
C SER A 144 10.94 -3.13 26.77
N THR A 145 9.68 -3.22 26.32
CA THR A 145 8.73 -4.24 26.78
C THR A 145 8.17 -4.97 25.57
N SER A 146 7.90 -6.27 25.71
CA SER A 146 7.26 -7.05 24.66
C SER A 146 5.83 -7.36 25.02
N ILE A 147 4.91 -7.17 24.07
CA ILE A 147 3.49 -7.51 24.21
C ILE A 147 3.01 -8.25 22.95
N ASN A 148 1.96 -9.07 23.11
CA ASN A 148 1.20 -9.58 21.99
C ASN A 148 -0.07 -8.73 21.83
N ILE A 149 -0.39 -8.31 20.60
CA ILE A 149 -1.54 -7.45 20.29
C ILE A 149 -2.49 -8.11 19.28
N ASP A 150 -2.17 -9.31 18.81
CA ASP A 150 -2.94 -10.01 17.77
C ASP A 150 -4.43 -10.13 18.14
N GLN A 151 -4.69 -10.53 19.41
CA GLN A 151 -6.06 -10.72 19.87
C GLN A 151 -6.83 -9.39 19.96
N ASP A 152 -6.18 -8.31 20.46
CA ASP A 152 -6.80 -6.98 20.53
C ASP A 152 -7.19 -6.49 19.11
N TYR A 153 -6.34 -6.72 18.12
CA TYR A 153 -6.60 -6.37 16.73
C TYR A 153 -7.75 -7.18 16.14
N ILE A 154 -7.74 -8.52 16.31
CA ILE A 154 -8.80 -9.41 15.85
C ILE A 154 -10.15 -9.04 16.50
N ASP A 155 -10.18 -8.84 17.82
CA ASP A 155 -11.40 -8.53 18.56
C ASP A 155 -11.97 -7.16 18.17
N THR A 156 -11.10 -6.19 17.87
CA THR A 156 -11.54 -4.87 17.40
C THR A 156 -12.22 -4.99 16.02
N ILE A 157 -11.61 -5.70 15.06
CA ILE A 157 -12.23 -5.94 13.74
C ILE A 157 -13.55 -6.73 13.89
N LYS A 158 -13.54 -7.79 14.70
CA LYS A 158 -14.73 -8.60 14.96
C LYS A 158 -15.87 -7.81 15.60
N SER A 159 -15.56 -6.81 16.42
CA SER A 159 -16.58 -5.95 17.02
C SER A 159 -17.28 -5.05 16.00
N ASP A 160 -16.54 -4.66 14.95
CA ASP A 160 -17.02 -3.76 13.88
C ASP A 160 -17.72 -4.50 12.74
N ILE A 161 -17.14 -5.58 12.24
CA ILE A 161 -17.61 -6.33 11.06
C ILE A 161 -18.71 -7.33 11.42
N LYS A 162 -19.79 -7.36 10.61
CA LYS A 162 -20.91 -8.28 10.77
C LYS A 162 -21.21 -8.97 9.44
N LEU A 163 -21.05 -10.28 9.41
CA LEU A 163 -21.44 -11.09 8.26
C LEU A 163 -22.90 -11.56 8.44
N GLU A 164 -23.71 -11.43 7.39
CA GLU A 164 -25.11 -11.85 7.39
C GLU A 164 -25.29 -13.29 6.93
N LYS A 165 -24.30 -13.86 6.21
CA LYS A 165 -24.24 -15.27 5.82
C LYS A 165 -22.83 -15.81 5.94
N GLU A 166 -22.68 -17.12 6.11
CA GLU A 166 -21.40 -17.81 6.06
C GLU A 166 -20.82 -17.72 4.64
N LEU A 167 -19.54 -17.41 4.53
CA LEU A 167 -18.80 -17.36 3.26
C LEU A 167 -17.65 -18.38 3.27
N LYS A 168 -17.36 -18.96 2.10
CA LYS A 168 -16.17 -19.77 1.85
C LYS A 168 -15.12 -18.89 1.16
N VAL A 169 -13.97 -18.71 1.75
CA VAL A 169 -12.94 -17.80 1.24
C VAL A 169 -11.60 -18.51 1.18
N VAL A 170 -10.93 -18.38 0.05
CA VAL A 170 -9.53 -18.77 -0.06
C VAL A 170 -8.66 -17.59 0.34
N ILE A 171 -7.69 -17.83 1.23
CA ILE A 171 -6.74 -16.81 1.69
C ILE A 171 -5.35 -17.21 1.24
N ASP A 172 -4.73 -16.35 0.43
CA ASP A 172 -3.34 -16.48 0.01
C ASP A 172 -2.48 -15.41 0.67
N CYS A 173 -1.50 -15.86 1.45
CA CYS A 173 -0.57 -14.97 2.13
C CYS A 173 0.82 -14.92 1.47
N GLY A 174 1.06 -15.68 0.39
CA GLY A 174 2.36 -15.72 -0.32
C GLY A 174 3.56 -15.95 0.61
N ASN A 175 3.39 -16.71 1.72
CA ASN A 175 4.34 -16.85 2.83
C ASN A 175 4.68 -15.54 3.54
N GLY A 176 3.96 -14.44 3.28
CA GLY A 176 4.10 -13.16 3.97
C GLY A 176 3.56 -13.17 5.40
N VAL A 177 3.83 -12.09 6.13
CA VAL A 177 3.50 -12.03 7.56
C VAL A 177 1.99 -11.98 7.85
N ALA A 178 1.14 -11.65 6.88
CA ALA A 178 -0.32 -11.74 7.00
C ALA A 178 -0.77 -13.14 7.43
N GLY A 179 -0.03 -14.21 7.05
CA GLY A 179 -0.31 -15.59 7.44
C GLY A 179 -0.35 -15.86 8.93
N SER A 180 0.27 -15.01 9.75
CA SER A 180 0.25 -15.12 11.21
C SER A 180 -1.11 -14.77 11.84
N ILE A 181 -1.88 -13.88 11.19
CA ILE A 181 -3.13 -13.30 11.72
C ILE A 181 -4.33 -13.56 10.81
N ALA A 182 -4.20 -13.43 9.48
CA ALA A 182 -5.34 -13.48 8.55
C ALA A 182 -6.23 -14.71 8.73
N PRO A 183 -5.71 -15.95 8.79
CA PRO A 183 -6.58 -17.12 9.01
C PRO A 183 -7.40 -17.03 10.29
N LYS A 184 -6.77 -16.61 11.40
CA LYS A 184 -7.43 -16.47 12.70
C LYS A 184 -8.51 -15.40 12.69
N LEU A 185 -8.23 -14.25 12.04
CA LEU A 185 -9.17 -13.15 11.90
C LEU A 185 -10.41 -13.58 11.15
N PHE A 186 -10.24 -14.15 9.96
CA PHE A 186 -11.41 -14.52 9.12
C PHE A 186 -12.20 -15.69 9.71
N GLU A 187 -11.54 -16.68 10.33
CA GLU A 187 -12.22 -17.74 11.10
C GLU A 187 -13.01 -17.14 12.29
N ALA A 188 -12.46 -16.14 12.99
CA ALA A 188 -13.15 -15.46 14.08
C ALA A 188 -14.37 -14.64 13.63
N LEU A 189 -14.41 -14.20 12.36
CA LEU A 189 -15.57 -13.58 11.73
C LEU A 189 -16.64 -14.60 11.28
N GLY A 190 -16.37 -15.90 11.38
CA GLY A 190 -17.29 -16.97 10.96
C GLY A 190 -17.16 -17.40 9.50
N VAL A 191 -16.02 -17.10 8.87
CA VAL A 191 -15.70 -17.49 7.48
C VAL A 191 -15.15 -18.91 7.45
N LYS A 192 -15.53 -19.72 6.46
CA LYS A 192 -14.85 -20.98 6.12
C LYS A 192 -13.61 -20.67 5.28
N VAL A 193 -12.43 -20.83 5.88
CA VAL A 193 -11.15 -20.43 5.28
C VAL A 193 -10.42 -21.63 4.68
N SER A 194 -10.16 -21.58 3.35
CA SER A 194 -9.10 -22.36 2.69
C SER A 194 -7.79 -21.56 2.73
N LYS A 195 -6.67 -22.20 3.08
CA LYS A 195 -5.40 -21.53 3.38
C LYS A 195 -4.34 -21.86 2.33
N LEU A 196 -3.90 -20.86 1.57
CA LEU A 196 -2.74 -20.95 0.69
C LEU A 196 -1.56 -20.17 1.29
N PHE A 197 -0.42 -20.81 1.38
CA PHE A 197 0.87 -20.22 1.73
C PHE A 197 0.84 -19.33 3.00
N CYS A 198 0.01 -19.70 3.98
CA CYS A 198 -0.14 -18.96 5.26
C CYS A 198 0.97 -19.25 6.27
N LEU A 199 1.87 -20.21 6.03
CA LEU A 199 3.06 -20.38 6.84
C LEU A 199 4.07 -19.28 6.52
N VAL A 200 4.38 -18.42 7.50
CA VAL A 200 5.32 -17.31 7.29
C VAL A 200 6.73 -17.85 7.00
N ASP A 201 7.28 -17.49 5.85
CA ASP A 201 8.64 -17.84 5.45
C ASP A 201 9.25 -16.71 4.61
N GLY A 202 10.23 -15.99 5.17
CA GLY A 202 10.88 -14.85 4.52
C GLY A 202 11.68 -15.17 3.27
N ARG A 203 11.70 -16.43 2.82
CA ARG A 203 12.26 -16.87 1.53
C ARG A 203 11.24 -16.86 0.40
N PHE A 204 9.94 -16.74 0.73
CA PHE A 204 8.81 -16.74 -0.21
C PHE A 204 8.87 -17.91 -1.22
N PRO A 205 8.85 -19.18 -0.76
CA PRO A 205 9.18 -20.34 -1.59
C PRO A 205 8.16 -20.70 -2.66
N ASN A 206 6.92 -20.20 -2.59
CA ASN A 206 5.85 -20.53 -3.52
C ASN A 206 5.76 -19.50 -4.65
N HIS A 207 5.37 -18.28 -4.33
CA HIS A 207 5.36 -17.16 -5.26
C HIS A 207 5.76 -15.87 -4.55
N HIS A 208 6.05 -14.85 -5.31
CA HIS A 208 6.37 -13.53 -4.76
C HIS A 208 5.10 -12.88 -4.16
N PRO A 209 5.11 -12.36 -2.92
CA PRO A 209 3.91 -11.83 -2.25
C PRO A 209 3.58 -10.41 -2.75
N ASP A 210 3.20 -10.30 -4.01
CA ASP A 210 2.76 -9.08 -4.68
C ASP A 210 1.46 -9.33 -5.45
N PRO A 211 0.27 -9.05 -4.86
CA PRO A 211 -1.01 -9.30 -5.49
C PRO A 211 -1.33 -8.34 -6.65
N SER A 212 -0.48 -7.37 -6.94
CA SER A 212 -0.61 -6.51 -8.12
C SER A 212 -0.17 -7.21 -9.42
N LYS A 213 0.41 -8.41 -9.33
CA LYS A 213 0.91 -9.20 -10.44
C LYS A 213 0.02 -10.40 -10.68
N PRO A 214 -0.61 -10.54 -11.87
CA PRO A 214 -1.49 -11.66 -12.18
C PRO A 214 -0.84 -13.03 -11.99
N GLU A 215 0.43 -13.17 -12.33
CA GLU A 215 1.21 -14.39 -12.16
C GLU A 215 1.31 -14.89 -10.72
N ASN A 216 1.20 -13.99 -9.74
CA ASN A 216 1.21 -14.33 -8.31
C ASN A 216 -0.17 -14.70 -7.77
N LEU A 217 -1.22 -14.64 -8.59
CA LEU A 217 -2.60 -14.97 -8.23
C LEU A 217 -3.07 -16.28 -8.86
N GLU A 218 -2.24 -16.96 -9.66
CA GLU A 218 -2.62 -18.18 -10.40
C GLU A 218 -3.08 -19.29 -9.44
N ASP A 219 -2.34 -19.56 -8.37
CA ASP A 219 -2.70 -20.58 -7.38
C ASP A 219 -4.00 -20.20 -6.64
N LEU A 220 -4.19 -18.91 -6.33
CA LEU A 220 -5.41 -18.43 -5.70
C LEU A 220 -6.62 -18.60 -6.62
N ILE A 221 -6.48 -18.26 -7.91
CA ILE A 221 -7.54 -18.44 -8.92
C ILE A 221 -7.93 -19.91 -9.02
N GLN A 222 -6.94 -20.80 -9.12
CA GLN A 222 -7.16 -22.23 -9.22
C GLN A 222 -7.91 -22.76 -7.98
N GLU A 223 -7.44 -22.43 -6.78
CA GLU A 223 -8.03 -22.90 -5.52
C GLU A 223 -9.48 -22.38 -5.33
N VAL A 224 -9.75 -21.11 -5.72
CA VAL A 224 -11.12 -20.54 -5.68
C VAL A 224 -12.08 -21.39 -6.53
N ILE A 225 -11.68 -21.73 -7.74
CA ILE A 225 -12.51 -22.53 -8.67
C ILE A 225 -12.66 -23.96 -8.18
N GLU A 226 -11.57 -24.62 -7.74
CA GLU A 226 -11.58 -26.03 -7.32
C GLU A 226 -12.38 -26.26 -6.03
N THR A 227 -12.41 -25.27 -5.13
CA THR A 227 -13.12 -25.38 -3.84
C THR A 227 -14.53 -24.80 -3.87
N ASP A 228 -14.98 -24.25 -5.00
CA ASP A 228 -16.25 -23.53 -5.12
C ASP A 228 -16.38 -22.47 -4.01
N ALA A 229 -15.32 -21.66 -3.87
CA ALA A 229 -15.27 -20.58 -2.91
C ALA A 229 -16.03 -19.33 -3.40
N ASP A 230 -16.60 -18.56 -2.47
CA ASP A 230 -17.30 -17.31 -2.79
C ASP A 230 -16.36 -16.24 -3.34
N LEU A 231 -15.09 -16.23 -2.89
CA LEU A 231 -14.01 -15.36 -3.38
C LEU A 231 -12.63 -15.78 -2.82
N GLY A 232 -11.58 -15.19 -3.37
CA GLY A 232 -10.21 -15.28 -2.89
C GLY A 232 -9.66 -13.94 -2.45
N LEU A 233 -8.86 -13.93 -1.39
CA LEU A 233 -8.14 -12.78 -0.85
C LEU A 233 -6.64 -13.05 -0.85
N ALA A 234 -5.85 -12.21 -1.52
CA ALA A 234 -4.38 -12.26 -1.53
C ALA A 234 -3.79 -11.07 -0.78
N PHE A 235 -2.77 -11.33 0.03
CA PHE A 235 -2.08 -10.32 0.83
C PHE A 235 -0.63 -10.19 0.37
N ASP A 236 -0.13 -8.94 0.36
CA ASP A 236 1.29 -8.74 0.08
C ASP A 236 2.18 -9.09 1.29
N GLY A 237 3.50 -8.95 1.10
CA GLY A 237 4.50 -9.45 2.05
C GLY A 237 4.37 -8.93 3.47
N ASP A 238 3.83 -7.74 3.67
CA ASP A 238 3.59 -7.15 5.00
C ASP A 238 2.11 -6.83 5.29
N GLY A 239 1.19 -7.26 4.42
CA GLY A 239 -0.24 -7.30 4.69
C GLY A 239 -0.95 -5.94 4.64
N ASP A 240 -0.41 -4.96 3.90
CA ASP A 240 -1.05 -3.67 3.71
C ASP A 240 -1.69 -3.47 2.32
N ARG A 241 -1.56 -4.48 1.41
CA ARG A 241 -2.22 -4.51 0.11
C ARG A 241 -3.09 -5.75 -0.05
N LEU A 242 -4.28 -5.53 -0.65
CA LEU A 242 -5.26 -6.58 -0.91
C LEU A 242 -5.44 -6.82 -2.41
N GLY A 243 -5.23 -8.06 -2.85
CA GLY A 243 -5.72 -8.60 -4.10
C GLY A 243 -7.03 -9.37 -3.88
N VAL A 244 -7.93 -9.31 -4.83
CA VAL A 244 -9.23 -10.00 -4.78
C VAL A 244 -9.46 -10.79 -6.05
N VAL A 245 -9.91 -12.03 -5.90
CA VAL A 245 -10.38 -12.90 -6.98
C VAL A 245 -11.83 -13.25 -6.72
N ASP A 246 -12.73 -13.08 -7.68
CA ASP A 246 -14.14 -13.45 -7.54
C ASP A 246 -14.36 -14.96 -7.69
N ASN A 247 -15.59 -15.41 -7.44
CA ASN A 247 -15.97 -16.84 -7.52
C ASN A 247 -15.83 -17.47 -8.91
N ASN A 248 -15.62 -16.67 -9.96
CA ASN A 248 -15.37 -17.14 -11.33
C ASN A 248 -13.86 -17.13 -11.68
N GLY A 249 -12.98 -16.82 -10.72
CA GLY A 249 -11.53 -16.74 -10.95
C GLY A 249 -11.07 -15.43 -11.61
N ARG A 250 -11.94 -14.41 -11.71
CA ARG A 250 -11.57 -13.11 -12.27
C ARG A 250 -10.89 -12.24 -11.21
N ILE A 251 -9.77 -11.62 -11.56
CA ILE A 251 -9.07 -10.64 -10.72
C ILE A 251 -9.92 -9.35 -10.66
N ILE A 252 -10.23 -8.90 -9.45
CA ILE A 252 -10.89 -7.61 -9.22
C ILE A 252 -9.84 -6.59 -8.80
N TRP A 253 -9.49 -5.71 -9.70
CA TRP A 253 -8.49 -4.68 -9.47
C TRP A 253 -8.90 -3.69 -8.39
N ALA A 254 -7.91 -3.09 -7.71
CA ALA A 254 -8.15 -2.25 -6.53
C ALA A 254 -9.04 -1.03 -6.80
N ASP A 255 -9.00 -0.44 -7.98
CA ASP A 255 -9.87 0.68 -8.36
C ASP A 255 -11.34 0.26 -8.54
N HIS A 256 -11.61 -0.99 -8.96
CA HIS A 256 -12.96 -1.57 -8.97
C HIS A 256 -13.41 -1.94 -7.55
N GLN A 257 -12.50 -2.49 -6.72
CA GLN A 257 -12.80 -2.68 -5.29
C GLN A 257 -13.18 -1.34 -4.64
N MET A 258 -12.45 -0.26 -4.94
CA MET A 258 -12.72 1.09 -4.44
C MET A 258 -14.10 1.61 -4.86
N MET A 259 -14.62 1.23 -6.03
CA MET A 259 -16.00 1.58 -6.42
C MET A 259 -17.01 1.00 -5.43
N LEU A 260 -16.87 -0.29 -5.12
CA LEU A 260 -17.76 -1.00 -4.18
C LEU A 260 -17.65 -0.41 -2.77
N TYR A 261 -16.43 -0.18 -2.28
CA TYR A 261 -16.21 0.43 -0.96
C TYR A 261 -16.74 1.87 -0.89
N ALA A 262 -16.58 2.66 -1.95
CA ALA A 262 -17.10 4.01 -2.01
C ALA A 262 -18.63 4.03 -1.94
N MET A 263 -19.32 3.16 -2.66
CA MET A 263 -20.78 3.02 -2.59
C MET A 263 -21.22 2.65 -1.17
N ASP A 264 -20.58 1.68 -0.54
CA ASP A 264 -20.87 1.25 0.83
C ASP A 264 -20.68 2.39 1.83
N VAL A 265 -19.54 3.09 1.81
CA VAL A 265 -19.27 4.24 2.67
C VAL A 265 -20.26 5.37 2.45
N LEU A 266 -20.55 5.73 1.18
CA LEU A 266 -21.44 6.81 0.81
C LEU A 266 -22.93 6.50 1.09
N SER A 267 -23.31 5.23 1.19
CA SER A 267 -24.65 4.85 1.61
C SER A 267 -25.00 5.37 3.02
N ARG A 268 -24.00 5.45 3.89
CA ARG A 268 -24.11 5.92 5.27
C ARG A 268 -23.61 7.37 5.47
N ASN A 269 -22.69 7.82 4.64
CA ASN A 269 -21.99 9.10 4.81
C ASN A 269 -22.12 9.96 3.55
N LYS A 270 -23.32 10.50 3.29
CA LYS A 270 -23.55 11.41 2.16
C LYS A 270 -22.64 12.64 2.26
N GLY A 271 -22.05 13.03 1.12
CA GLY A 271 -21.09 14.14 1.06
C GLY A 271 -19.67 13.77 1.50
N ALA A 272 -19.41 12.51 1.87
CA ALA A 272 -18.07 12.09 2.27
C ALA A 272 -17.06 12.28 1.14
N LYS A 273 -15.83 12.62 1.53
CA LYS A 273 -14.69 12.71 0.61
C LYS A 273 -14.07 11.33 0.46
N VAL A 274 -13.75 10.98 -0.79
CA VAL A 274 -13.08 9.73 -1.16
C VAL A 274 -11.83 10.07 -1.98
N ILE A 275 -10.67 9.67 -1.49
CA ILE A 275 -9.38 9.91 -2.15
C ILE A 275 -9.04 8.70 -3.03
N TYR A 276 -8.50 8.96 -4.23
CA TYR A 276 -8.00 7.92 -5.14
C TYR A 276 -6.72 8.42 -5.83
N ASP A 277 -5.84 7.50 -6.23
CA ASP A 277 -4.59 7.88 -6.87
C ASP A 277 -4.74 8.09 -8.39
N VAL A 278 -3.73 8.73 -8.99
CA VAL A 278 -3.71 9.06 -10.43
C VAL A 278 -3.81 7.85 -11.36
N LYS A 279 -3.59 6.64 -10.87
CA LYS A 279 -3.64 5.40 -11.65
C LYS A 279 -5.03 4.78 -11.72
N CYS A 280 -5.95 5.20 -10.86
CA CYS A 280 -7.31 4.66 -10.80
C CYS A 280 -8.12 5.02 -12.06
N THR A 281 -9.08 4.15 -12.40
CA THR A 281 -10.02 4.33 -13.50
C THR A 281 -10.76 5.66 -13.43
N SER A 282 -11.05 6.25 -14.59
CA SER A 282 -11.87 7.49 -14.72
C SER A 282 -13.32 7.29 -14.27
N LEU A 283 -13.77 6.05 -14.17
CA LEU A 283 -15.12 5.71 -13.72
C LEU A 283 -15.30 5.91 -12.22
N LEU A 284 -14.24 5.73 -11.42
CA LEU A 284 -14.30 5.85 -9.96
C LEU A 284 -14.75 7.24 -9.48
N PRO A 285 -14.17 8.38 -9.92
CA PRO A 285 -14.66 9.71 -9.52
C PRO A 285 -16.09 10.01 -10.00
N LYS A 286 -16.51 9.49 -11.16
CA LYS A 286 -17.89 9.61 -11.65
C LYS A 286 -18.86 8.91 -10.70
N LEU A 287 -18.58 7.65 -10.38
CA LEU A 287 -19.38 6.84 -9.46
C LEU A 287 -19.46 7.45 -8.06
N ILE A 288 -18.34 7.97 -7.52
CA ILE A 288 -18.33 8.67 -6.22
C ILE A 288 -19.28 9.86 -6.26
N SER A 289 -19.21 10.69 -7.31
CA SER A 289 -20.07 11.86 -7.47
C SER A 289 -21.56 11.51 -7.63
N GLU A 290 -21.87 10.50 -8.42
CA GLU A 290 -23.24 9.99 -8.65
C GLU A 290 -23.86 9.43 -7.35
N ASN A 291 -23.04 8.88 -6.45
CA ASN A 291 -23.48 8.42 -5.14
C ASN A 291 -23.48 9.53 -4.06
N GLY A 292 -23.27 10.78 -4.47
CA GLY A 292 -23.33 11.96 -3.59
C GLY A 292 -22.07 12.16 -2.74
N GLY A 293 -20.92 11.62 -3.15
CA GLY A 293 -19.63 11.83 -2.53
C GLY A 293 -18.79 12.91 -3.24
N ASN A 294 -17.63 13.22 -2.67
CA ASN A 294 -16.67 14.18 -3.19
C ASN A 294 -15.35 13.47 -3.55
N PRO A 295 -15.08 13.19 -4.83
CA PRO A 295 -13.84 12.54 -5.25
C PRO A 295 -12.65 13.50 -5.15
N ILE A 296 -11.52 13.01 -4.63
CA ILE A 296 -10.28 13.77 -4.49
C ILE A 296 -9.13 12.99 -5.10
N LEU A 297 -8.57 13.50 -6.21
CA LEU A 297 -7.38 12.93 -6.85
C LEU A 297 -6.14 13.18 -5.99
N SER A 298 -5.27 12.16 -5.89
CA SER A 298 -4.01 12.22 -5.18
C SER A 298 -2.85 11.66 -6.01
N ARG A 299 -1.65 12.09 -5.65
CA ARG A 299 -0.44 11.40 -6.10
C ARG A 299 -0.35 10.01 -5.46
N THR A 300 0.33 9.08 -6.13
CA THR A 300 0.59 7.73 -5.64
C THR A 300 1.59 7.74 -4.47
N GLY A 301 1.35 6.89 -3.48
CA GLY A 301 2.21 6.64 -2.33
C GLY A 301 1.45 6.67 -1.02
N HIS A 302 1.45 5.54 -0.31
CA HIS A 302 0.65 5.32 0.90
C HIS A 302 0.83 6.40 1.98
N SER A 303 2.03 6.96 2.13
CA SER A 303 2.30 8.03 3.10
C SER A 303 1.68 9.38 2.67
N PHE A 304 1.66 9.68 1.36
CA PHE A 304 0.99 10.87 0.83
C PHE A 304 -0.53 10.75 0.94
N ILE A 305 -1.07 9.57 0.70
CA ILE A 305 -2.51 9.29 0.86
C ILE A 305 -2.91 9.46 2.33
N LYS A 306 -2.17 8.89 3.30
CA LYS A 306 -2.44 9.06 4.74
C LYS A 306 -2.40 10.53 5.16
N LYS A 307 -1.42 11.30 4.68
CA LYS A 307 -1.35 12.74 4.93
C LYS A 307 -2.58 13.47 4.36
N LYS A 308 -2.92 13.21 3.10
CA LYS A 308 -4.07 13.83 2.43
C LYS A 308 -5.39 13.45 3.09
N LEU A 309 -5.53 12.20 3.54
CA LEU A 309 -6.71 11.73 4.27
C LEU A 309 -6.91 12.51 5.56
N LYS A 310 -5.83 12.75 6.32
CA LYS A 310 -5.85 13.58 7.54
C LYS A 310 -6.18 15.05 7.22
N GLU A 311 -5.55 15.65 6.21
CA GLU A 311 -5.74 17.05 5.82
C GLU A 311 -7.16 17.34 5.31
N THR A 312 -7.72 16.42 4.55
CA THR A 312 -9.05 16.59 3.93
C THR A 312 -10.19 16.07 4.79
N ASN A 313 -9.89 15.32 5.84
CA ASN A 313 -10.86 14.57 6.62
C ASN A 313 -11.70 13.63 5.75
N ALA A 314 -11.07 12.94 4.79
CA ALA A 314 -11.75 11.97 3.93
C ALA A 314 -12.09 10.69 4.71
N GLU A 315 -13.17 10.00 4.32
CA GLU A 315 -13.65 8.79 5.01
C GLU A 315 -13.07 7.51 4.40
N LEU A 316 -12.64 7.56 3.15
CA LEU A 316 -12.07 6.45 2.40
C LEU A 316 -10.96 6.96 1.50
N ALA A 317 -9.91 6.16 1.33
CA ALA A 317 -8.90 6.38 0.31
C ALA A 317 -8.44 5.06 -0.28
N GLY A 318 -7.90 5.08 -1.51
CA GLY A 318 -7.32 3.89 -2.12
C GLY A 318 -6.37 4.20 -3.26
N GLU A 319 -5.50 3.24 -3.50
CA GLU A 319 -4.53 3.25 -4.59
C GLU A 319 -4.74 2.03 -5.51
N MET A 320 -4.44 2.18 -6.79
CA MET A 320 -4.45 1.07 -7.74
C MET A 320 -3.54 -0.10 -7.34
N SER A 321 -2.54 0.16 -6.51
CA SER A 321 -1.62 -0.85 -5.97
C SER A 321 -2.22 -1.79 -4.92
N GLY A 322 -3.45 -1.55 -4.46
CA GLY A 322 -4.13 -2.37 -3.45
C GLY A 322 -4.08 -1.83 -2.03
N HIS A 323 -3.42 -0.68 -1.78
CA HIS A 323 -3.53 0.02 -0.50
C HIS A 323 -4.90 0.67 -0.37
N ILE A 324 -5.70 0.26 0.61
CA ILE A 324 -7.01 0.83 0.91
C ILE A 324 -7.03 1.32 2.37
N PHE A 325 -7.57 2.50 2.56
CA PHE A 325 -7.55 3.23 3.82
C PHE A 325 -8.97 3.59 4.25
N PHE A 326 -9.54 2.84 5.15
CA PHE A 326 -10.81 3.19 5.76
C PHE A 326 -10.59 4.09 6.97
N LYS A 327 -11.19 5.29 6.97
CA LYS A 327 -11.31 6.13 8.16
C LYS A 327 -12.73 6.01 8.74
N GLU A 328 -13.71 5.80 7.90
CA GLU A 328 -15.05 5.44 8.29
C GLU A 328 -15.01 4.07 9.00
N ARG A 329 -15.33 4.03 10.28
CA ARG A 329 -15.32 2.86 11.18
C ARG A 329 -13.91 2.29 11.49
N TRP A 330 -12.82 2.88 10.95
CA TRP A 330 -11.44 2.48 11.20
C TRP A 330 -10.54 3.70 11.42
N TYR A 331 -9.23 3.53 11.46
CA TYR A 331 -8.29 4.58 11.86
C TYR A 331 -7.66 5.36 10.71
N GLY A 332 -7.91 4.97 9.44
CA GLY A 332 -7.41 5.70 8.26
C GLY A 332 -5.97 5.36 7.84
N PHE A 333 -5.49 4.19 8.20
CA PHE A 333 -4.26 3.63 7.63
C PHE A 333 -4.58 2.49 6.63
N ASP A 334 -3.60 2.14 5.81
CA ASP A 334 -3.64 1.03 4.86
C ASP A 334 -3.68 -0.31 5.60
N ASP A 335 -4.73 -1.09 5.37
CA ASP A 335 -5.00 -2.33 6.09
C ASP A 335 -5.71 -3.34 5.21
N ALA A 336 -4.95 -4.28 4.65
CA ALA A 336 -5.52 -5.28 3.75
C ALA A 336 -6.43 -6.28 4.48
N LEU A 337 -6.14 -6.59 5.75
CA LEU A 337 -6.94 -7.51 6.53
C LEU A 337 -8.31 -6.91 6.85
N TYR A 338 -8.34 -5.64 7.31
CA TYR A 338 -9.60 -4.93 7.52
C TYR A 338 -10.35 -4.70 6.22
N THR A 339 -9.64 -4.37 5.13
CA THR A 339 -10.25 -4.19 3.80
C THR A 339 -10.92 -5.47 3.32
N GLY A 340 -10.25 -6.63 3.47
CA GLY A 340 -10.85 -7.93 3.19
C GLY A 340 -12.09 -8.20 4.02
N ALA A 341 -12.05 -7.90 5.32
CA ALA A 341 -13.20 -8.05 6.20
C ALA A 341 -14.38 -7.14 5.80
N ARG A 342 -14.13 -5.90 5.35
CA ARG A 342 -15.15 -5.00 4.79
C ARG A 342 -15.74 -5.53 3.48
N LEU A 343 -14.92 -6.12 2.60
CA LEU A 343 -15.45 -6.79 1.40
C LEU A 343 -16.40 -7.93 1.76
N LEU A 344 -15.98 -8.79 2.69
CA LEU A 344 -16.82 -9.91 3.13
C LEU A 344 -18.13 -9.43 3.77
N GLU A 345 -18.10 -8.33 4.53
CA GLU A 345 -19.31 -7.72 5.08
C GLU A 345 -20.28 -7.31 3.96
N ILE A 346 -19.77 -6.65 2.89
CA ILE A 346 -20.60 -6.23 1.75
C ILE A 346 -21.15 -7.43 1.00
N VAL A 347 -20.31 -8.42 0.66
CA VAL A 347 -20.73 -9.63 -0.06
C VAL A 347 -21.72 -10.45 0.74
N SER A 348 -21.54 -10.54 2.07
CA SER A 348 -22.46 -11.31 2.93
C SER A 348 -23.87 -10.73 3.00
N LYS A 349 -24.03 -9.42 2.79
CA LYS A 349 -25.34 -8.73 2.79
C LYS A 349 -26.14 -8.89 1.50
N SER A 350 -25.49 -9.39 0.45
CA SER A 350 -26.12 -9.57 -0.86
C SER A 350 -26.52 -11.01 -1.10
N ASP A 351 -27.66 -11.23 -1.77
CA ASP A 351 -28.04 -12.55 -2.30
C ASP A 351 -27.27 -12.93 -3.56
N LYS A 352 -26.52 -11.96 -4.16
CA LYS A 352 -25.70 -12.14 -5.35
C LYS A 352 -24.34 -12.75 -4.98
N THR A 353 -23.74 -13.42 -5.95
CA THR A 353 -22.33 -13.87 -5.88
C THR A 353 -21.37 -12.67 -5.96
N CYS A 354 -20.12 -12.88 -5.60
CA CYS A 354 -19.09 -11.84 -5.68
C CYS A 354 -18.97 -11.31 -7.13
N SER A 355 -18.95 -12.20 -8.12
CA SER A 355 -18.87 -11.82 -9.54
C SER A 355 -20.07 -11.00 -9.99
N GLU A 356 -21.30 -11.36 -9.60
CA GLU A 356 -22.52 -10.63 -9.94
C GLU A 356 -22.54 -9.22 -9.32
N ILE A 357 -22.00 -9.05 -8.10
CA ILE A 357 -21.88 -7.74 -7.45
C ILE A 357 -20.95 -6.82 -8.27
N PHE A 358 -19.80 -7.34 -8.70
CA PHE A 358 -18.85 -6.56 -9.49
C PHE A 358 -19.29 -6.34 -10.94
N ASP A 359 -20.12 -7.24 -11.51
CA ASP A 359 -20.70 -7.10 -12.86
C ASP A 359 -21.68 -5.92 -12.96
N GLU A 360 -22.21 -5.43 -11.84
CA GLU A 360 -23.07 -4.24 -11.81
C GLU A 360 -22.29 -2.92 -11.88
N LEU A 361 -20.98 -2.97 -11.67
CA LEU A 361 -20.12 -1.77 -11.72
C LEU A 361 -19.73 -1.47 -13.18
N PRO A 362 -19.59 -0.20 -13.53
CA PRO A 362 -19.13 0.17 -14.86
C PRO A 362 -17.68 -0.24 -15.08
N VAL A 363 -17.35 -0.68 -16.28
CA VAL A 363 -16.02 -1.16 -16.67
C VAL A 363 -15.57 -0.48 -17.95
N ASN A 364 -14.33 -0.02 -17.99
CA ASN A 364 -13.60 0.39 -19.19
C ASN A 364 -12.48 -0.60 -19.50
N LEU A 365 -12.00 -0.58 -20.74
CA LEU A 365 -10.83 -1.33 -21.14
C LEU A 365 -9.56 -0.58 -20.68
N SER A 366 -8.66 -1.26 -19.97
CA SER A 366 -7.41 -0.66 -19.49
C SER A 366 -6.21 -1.57 -19.71
N THR A 367 -5.03 -0.96 -19.89
CA THR A 367 -3.78 -1.72 -19.87
C THR A 367 -3.38 -2.09 -18.43
N PRO A 368 -2.59 -3.14 -18.24
CA PRO A 368 -1.73 -3.25 -17.05
C PRO A 368 -0.80 -2.03 -16.92
N GLU A 369 -0.09 -1.90 -15.81
CA GLU A 369 1.01 -0.94 -15.71
C GLU A 369 2.13 -1.33 -16.68
N ILE A 370 2.55 -0.38 -17.52
CA ILE A 370 3.63 -0.55 -18.51
C ILE A 370 4.85 0.22 -17.99
N ASN A 371 6.01 -0.44 -17.93
CA ASN A 371 7.24 0.17 -17.45
C ASN A 371 8.23 0.44 -18.57
N ILE A 372 8.75 1.68 -18.62
CA ILE A 372 9.91 2.04 -19.44
C ILE A 372 11.11 2.17 -18.49
N ASN A 373 11.99 1.18 -18.51
CA ASN A 373 13.12 1.08 -17.59
C ASN A 373 14.33 1.92 -18.08
N PHE A 374 15.06 2.48 -17.13
CA PHE A 374 16.32 3.18 -17.34
C PHE A 374 17.48 2.45 -16.63
N GLU A 375 18.70 2.75 -17.05
CA GLU A 375 19.88 2.13 -16.45
C GLU A 375 20.22 2.70 -15.06
N LYS A 376 19.92 3.98 -14.83
CA LYS A 376 20.28 4.69 -13.60
C LYS A 376 19.11 5.43 -13.01
N HIS A 377 19.07 5.42 -11.67
CA HIS A 377 18.12 6.25 -10.93
C HIS A 377 18.40 7.74 -11.18
N GLY A 378 17.35 8.51 -11.45
CA GLY A 378 17.42 9.91 -11.83
C GLY A 378 17.01 10.15 -13.29
N GLN A 379 17.34 9.23 -14.21
CA GLN A 379 16.99 9.34 -15.63
C GLN A 379 15.48 9.44 -15.89
N GLN A 380 14.65 8.80 -15.03
CA GLN A 380 13.20 8.93 -15.10
C GLN A 380 12.72 10.37 -14.85
N TYR A 381 13.43 11.16 -14.05
CA TYR A 381 13.08 12.56 -13.81
C TYR A 381 13.53 13.46 -14.96
N GLU A 382 14.69 13.19 -15.55
CA GLU A 382 15.18 13.88 -16.77
C GLU A 382 14.22 13.63 -17.94
N ALA A 383 13.72 12.38 -18.08
CA ALA A 383 12.72 12.02 -19.07
C ALA A 383 11.41 12.79 -18.85
N MET A 384 10.95 12.95 -17.60
CA MET A 384 9.77 13.75 -17.27
C MET A 384 9.93 15.22 -17.62
N GLU A 385 11.13 15.78 -17.43
CA GLU A 385 11.42 17.16 -17.85
C GLU A 385 11.35 17.32 -19.38
N SER A 386 11.92 16.35 -20.13
CA SER A 386 11.79 16.34 -21.59
C SER A 386 10.34 16.24 -22.06
N LEU A 387 9.52 15.40 -21.41
CA LEU A 387 8.10 15.29 -21.68
C LEU A 387 7.36 16.60 -21.40
N SER A 388 7.68 17.28 -20.31
CA SER A 388 7.08 18.57 -19.97
C SER A 388 7.30 19.63 -21.04
N ASN A 389 8.49 19.65 -21.66
CA ASN A 389 8.84 20.60 -22.70
C ASN A 389 8.14 20.32 -24.06
N ASN A 390 7.64 19.11 -24.26
CA ASN A 390 7.02 18.66 -25.51
C ASN A 390 5.53 18.29 -25.35
N ILE A 391 4.88 18.74 -24.27
CA ILE A 391 3.46 18.43 -24.03
C ILE A 391 2.56 19.17 -25.03
N ASP A 392 1.74 18.42 -25.77
CA ASP A 392 0.81 18.95 -26.77
C ASP A 392 -0.51 18.15 -26.79
N PHE A 393 -1.39 18.50 -25.87
CA PHE A 393 -2.73 17.90 -25.75
C PHE A 393 -3.80 19.00 -25.58
N PRO A 394 -4.02 19.83 -26.62
CA PRO A 394 -4.92 20.99 -26.52
C PRO A 394 -6.41 20.61 -26.38
N ASP A 395 -6.74 19.35 -26.70
CA ASP A 395 -8.09 18.75 -26.66
C ASP A 395 -8.33 17.89 -25.41
N ALA A 396 -7.48 18.00 -24.40
CA ALA A 396 -7.57 17.18 -23.18
C ALA A 396 -7.37 18.01 -21.91
N SER A 397 -7.82 17.45 -20.78
CA SER A 397 -7.47 17.94 -19.45
C SER A 397 -6.17 17.29 -19.00
N VAL A 398 -5.16 18.08 -18.66
CA VAL A 398 -3.87 17.58 -18.18
C VAL A 398 -3.73 17.84 -16.70
N ASN A 399 -3.54 16.77 -15.92
CA ASN A 399 -3.26 16.83 -14.49
C ASN A 399 -1.80 16.46 -14.23
N THR A 400 -1.11 17.31 -13.46
CA THR A 400 0.33 17.20 -13.19
C THR A 400 0.67 16.89 -11.73
N ILE A 401 -0.31 16.39 -10.95
CA ILE A 401 -0.11 16.12 -9.52
C ILE A 401 0.93 15.02 -9.24
N ASP A 402 1.06 14.05 -10.19
CA ASP A 402 2.04 12.96 -10.13
C ASP A 402 2.37 12.49 -11.56
N GLY A 403 3.27 13.17 -12.22
CA GLY A 403 3.55 13.00 -13.65
C GLY A 403 2.51 13.70 -14.51
N PHE A 404 2.14 13.11 -15.63
CA PHE A 404 1.14 13.65 -16.55
C PHE A 404 0.01 12.66 -16.76
N ARG A 405 -1.15 12.93 -16.18
CA ARG A 405 -2.40 12.28 -16.53
C ARG A 405 -3.17 13.16 -17.51
N VAL A 406 -3.46 12.62 -18.68
CA VAL A 406 -4.12 13.30 -19.78
C VAL A 406 -5.47 12.66 -20.00
N ASP A 407 -6.55 13.34 -19.61
CA ASP A 407 -7.91 12.86 -19.67
C ASP A 407 -8.65 13.49 -20.87
N PHE A 408 -9.20 12.64 -21.75
CA PHE A 408 -10.12 12.96 -22.82
C PHE A 408 -11.53 12.49 -22.44
N ASP A 409 -12.54 12.78 -23.27
CA ASP A 409 -13.92 12.37 -22.98
C ASP A 409 -14.08 10.83 -22.89
N ASP A 410 -13.39 10.09 -23.76
CA ASP A 410 -13.57 8.65 -23.96
C ASP A 410 -12.34 7.78 -23.56
N CYS A 411 -11.22 8.41 -23.22
CA CYS A 411 -9.99 7.72 -22.84
C CYS A 411 -9.08 8.59 -21.99
N TRP A 412 -8.12 7.97 -21.31
CA TRP A 412 -7.03 8.70 -20.65
C TRP A 412 -5.72 7.91 -20.70
N GLY A 413 -4.62 8.63 -20.57
CA GLY A 413 -3.28 8.06 -20.40
C GLY A 413 -2.52 8.72 -19.26
N LEU A 414 -1.64 7.95 -18.65
CA LEU A 414 -0.75 8.39 -17.59
C LEU A 414 0.68 8.06 -17.95
N VAL A 415 1.60 8.98 -17.69
CA VAL A 415 3.03 8.74 -17.56
C VAL A 415 3.55 9.44 -16.30
N ARG A 416 4.23 8.69 -15.44
CA ARG A 416 4.80 9.21 -14.19
C ARG A 416 6.16 8.58 -13.88
N PRO A 417 7.05 9.28 -13.15
CA PRO A 417 8.29 8.67 -12.69
C PRO A 417 8.00 7.73 -11.53
N SER A 418 8.65 6.56 -11.51
CA SER A 418 8.66 5.72 -10.31
C SER A 418 9.55 6.35 -9.23
N ASN A 419 9.07 6.33 -7.99
CA ASN A 419 9.83 6.83 -6.83
C ASN A 419 10.78 5.76 -6.24
N THR A 420 10.61 4.51 -6.61
CA THR A 420 11.34 3.36 -6.04
C THR A 420 12.31 2.72 -7.03
N THR A 421 11.97 2.74 -8.31
CA THR A 421 12.73 2.10 -9.40
C THR A 421 13.06 3.11 -10.50
N PRO A 422 14.17 2.94 -11.26
CA PRO A 422 14.52 3.83 -12.37
C PRO A 422 13.66 3.55 -13.61
N CYS A 423 12.36 3.88 -13.56
CA CYS A 423 11.45 3.70 -14.70
C CYS A 423 10.39 4.79 -14.77
N LEU A 424 9.80 4.96 -15.95
CA LEU A 424 8.48 5.57 -16.10
C LEU A 424 7.42 4.49 -16.02
N VAL A 425 6.34 4.80 -15.30
CA VAL A 425 5.14 3.96 -15.20
C VAL A 425 4.06 4.58 -16.07
N LEU A 426 3.50 3.80 -16.97
CA LEU A 426 2.40 4.20 -17.84
C LEU A 426 1.17 3.33 -17.58
N ARG A 427 -0.01 3.90 -17.76
CA ARG A 427 -1.30 3.20 -17.79
C ARG A 427 -2.25 3.92 -18.74
N PHE A 428 -3.08 3.16 -19.44
CA PHE A 428 -4.06 3.69 -20.38
C PHE A 428 -5.42 3.07 -20.13
N GLU A 429 -6.47 3.83 -20.41
CA GLU A 429 -7.85 3.39 -20.35
C GLU A 429 -8.66 4.01 -21.49
N GLY A 430 -9.59 3.25 -22.04
CA GLY A 430 -10.55 3.70 -23.03
C GLY A 430 -11.90 3.01 -22.88
N ASN A 431 -12.98 3.69 -23.27
CA ASN A 431 -14.32 3.12 -23.26
C ASN A 431 -14.52 2.06 -24.37
N SER A 432 -13.58 1.94 -25.29
CA SER A 432 -13.53 0.97 -26.36
C SER A 432 -12.09 0.64 -26.73
N GLU A 433 -11.86 -0.47 -27.43
CA GLU A 433 -10.54 -0.86 -27.93
C GLU A 433 -9.96 0.21 -28.87
N THR A 434 -10.80 0.84 -29.68
CA THR A 434 -10.40 1.93 -30.59
C THR A 434 -9.85 3.12 -29.80
N GLU A 435 -10.52 3.57 -28.74
CA GLU A 435 -10.08 4.70 -27.94
C GLU A 435 -8.86 4.36 -27.08
N LEU A 436 -8.77 3.11 -26.58
CA LEU A 436 -7.58 2.61 -25.88
C LEU A 436 -6.35 2.63 -26.78
N ASN A 437 -6.46 2.09 -28.01
CA ASN A 437 -5.36 2.09 -28.98
C ASN A 437 -4.97 3.52 -29.42
N LYS A 438 -5.94 4.40 -29.60
CA LYS A 438 -5.72 5.80 -29.96
C LYS A 438 -4.94 6.57 -28.91
N ILE A 439 -5.25 6.40 -27.62
CA ILE A 439 -4.50 7.07 -26.55
C ILE A 439 -3.08 6.52 -26.42
N GLN A 440 -2.87 5.22 -26.57
CA GLN A 440 -1.54 4.61 -26.58
C GLN A 440 -0.69 5.17 -27.73
N GLU A 441 -1.23 5.27 -28.96
CA GLU A 441 -0.53 5.84 -30.12
C GLU A 441 -0.18 7.34 -29.93
N ARG A 442 -1.05 8.12 -29.25
CA ARG A 442 -0.77 9.52 -28.93
C ARG A 442 0.40 9.64 -27.95
N PHE A 443 0.41 8.82 -26.90
CA PHE A 443 1.49 8.80 -25.92
C PHE A 443 2.79 8.29 -26.53
N LYS A 444 2.74 7.27 -27.37
CA LYS A 444 3.91 6.78 -28.11
C LYS A 444 4.59 7.88 -28.91
N LYS A 445 3.83 8.63 -29.70
CA LYS A 445 4.35 9.76 -30.49
C LYS A 445 4.96 10.84 -29.60
N TRP A 446 4.33 11.15 -28.46
CA TRP A 446 4.81 12.14 -27.52
C TRP A 446 6.12 11.70 -26.83
N LEU A 447 6.21 10.43 -26.41
CA LEU A 447 7.43 9.83 -25.84
C LEU A 447 8.57 9.87 -26.84
N GLU A 448 8.34 9.42 -28.08
CA GLU A 448 9.35 9.39 -29.14
C GLU A 448 9.83 10.81 -29.52
N ALA A 449 8.92 11.80 -29.63
CA ALA A 449 9.26 13.19 -29.85
C ALA A 449 10.07 13.80 -28.71
N SER A 450 9.96 13.25 -27.49
CA SER A 450 10.73 13.63 -26.31
C SER A 450 12.02 12.83 -26.13
N GLY A 451 12.38 12.00 -27.11
CA GLY A 451 13.60 11.19 -27.08
C GLY A 451 13.54 9.94 -26.20
N ILE A 452 12.33 9.50 -25.82
CA ILE A 452 12.10 8.34 -24.97
C ILE A 452 11.65 7.16 -25.82
N PRO A 453 12.38 6.02 -25.87
CA PRO A 453 11.98 4.84 -26.66
C PRO A 453 10.67 4.23 -26.12
N ALA A 454 9.65 4.11 -26.96
CA ALA A 454 8.34 3.59 -26.62
C ALA A 454 8.01 2.28 -27.37
N LYS A 455 8.98 1.38 -27.49
CA LYS A 455 8.86 0.14 -28.28
C LYS A 455 7.80 -0.86 -27.77
N ASN A 456 7.41 -0.74 -26.51
CA ASN A 456 6.49 -1.68 -25.85
C ASN A 456 5.07 -1.09 -25.68
N LEU A 457 4.77 0.02 -26.34
CA LEU A 457 3.45 0.66 -26.40
C LEU A 457 2.74 0.29 -27.70
#